data_9a90642410e80a041e371b60a8c3ff55
#
_entry.id   9a90642410e80a041e371b60a8c3ff55
#
_cell.length_a   1.000
_cell.length_b   1.000
_cell.length_c   1.000
_cell.angle_alpha   90.00
_cell.angle_beta   90.00
_cell.angle_gamma   90.00
#
_symmetry.space_group_name_H-M   'P 1'
#
loop_
_entity.id
_entity.type
_entity.pdbx_description
1 polymer ?
#
loop_
_entity_poly.entity_id
_entity_poly.type
_entity_poly.pdbx_seq_one_letter_code
_entity_poly.pdbx_strand_id
1 'polypeptide(L)'
;MAYKVHGIEFQKEKEDTLVEIRQGGVDCVYKRKPAPFHKPVRYVRMDLDGTSVKSEEFWISRIEKTRQVVSQNSSFRLTKDDFPFVSGFTTQEHLSYCLNKYKIPVSVNRALEKYHEL
;
A
#
# COMPACT_ATOMS: atom_id res chain seq x y z
N MET A 1 -22.10 18.20 14.63
CA MET A 1 -21.86 17.06 15.54
C MET A 1 -20.57 16.37 15.09
N ALA A 2 -19.62 16.23 15.99
CA ALA A 2 -18.36 15.53 15.72
C ALA A 2 -18.29 14.25 16.56
N TYR A 3 -17.70 13.19 16.01
CA TYR A 3 -17.43 11.95 16.74
C TYR A 3 -16.11 11.34 16.27
N LYS A 4 -15.47 10.53 17.11
CA LYS A 4 -14.19 9.88 16.79
C LYS A 4 -14.34 8.37 16.80
N VAL A 5 -13.73 7.71 15.81
CA VAL A 5 -13.63 6.26 15.71
C VAL A 5 -12.18 5.90 15.34
N HIS A 6 -11.50 5.15 16.20
CA HIS A 6 -10.12 4.70 15.99
C HIS A 6 -9.13 5.81 15.58
N GLY A 7 -9.25 7.01 16.18
CA GLY A 7 -8.39 8.15 15.89
C GLY A 7 -8.79 8.98 14.66
N ILE A 8 -9.83 8.57 13.95
CA ILE A 8 -10.39 9.32 12.82
C ILE A 8 -11.54 10.19 13.34
N GLU A 9 -11.50 11.48 13.03
CA GLU A 9 -12.54 12.42 13.40
C GLU A 9 -13.53 12.63 12.24
N PHE A 10 -14.82 12.55 12.56
CA PHE A 10 -15.92 12.79 11.64
C PHE A 10 -16.67 14.03 12.10
N GLN A 11 -16.74 15.04 11.24
CA GLN A 11 -17.46 16.28 11.50
C GLN A 11 -18.63 16.39 10.51
N LYS A 12 -19.84 16.45 11.07
CA LYS A 12 -21.04 16.62 10.24
C LYS A 12 -21.32 18.10 10.03
N GLU A 13 -21.27 18.56 8.79
CA GLU A 13 -21.62 19.90 8.34
C GLU A 13 -22.79 19.85 7.37
N LYS A 14 -23.97 20.28 7.83
CA LYS A 14 -25.23 20.24 7.03
C LYS A 14 -25.51 18.84 6.49
N GLU A 15 -25.43 18.65 5.18
CA GLU A 15 -25.64 17.37 4.51
C GLU A 15 -24.37 16.56 4.30
N ASP A 16 -23.22 17.17 4.56
CA ASP A 16 -21.90 16.57 4.34
C ASP A 16 -21.27 16.04 5.62
N THR A 17 -20.37 15.09 5.48
CA THR A 17 -19.51 14.62 6.56
C THR A 17 -18.06 14.83 6.13
N LEU A 18 -17.33 15.65 6.87
CA LEU A 18 -15.88 15.76 6.74
C LEU A 18 -15.21 14.65 7.57
N VAL A 19 -14.21 14.05 7.00
CA VAL A 19 -13.39 13.02 7.65
C VAL A 19 -11.99 13.56 7.79
N GLU A 20 -11.53 13.69 9.02
CA GLU A 20 -10.19 14.16 9.35
C GLU A 20 -9.37 12.99 9.90
N ILE A 21 -8.24 12.71 9.27
CA ILE A 21 -7.30 11.68 9.67
C ILE A 21 -6.02 12.38 10.10
N ARG A 22 -5.64 12.20 11.36
CA ARG A 22 -4.38 12.69 11.95
C ARG A 22 -3.68 11.54 12.65
N GLN A 23 -3.14 10.62 11.87
CA GLN A 23 -2.53 9.42 12.42
C GLN A 23 -1.36 8.95 11.55
N GLY A 24 -0.30 8.47 12.19
CA GLY A 24 0.82 7.84 11.49
C GLY A 24 1.59 8.77 10.54
N GLY A 25 1.61 10.09 10.81
CA GLY A 25 2.25 11.08 9.93
C GLY A 25 1.39 11.48 8.73
N VAL A 26 0.15 11.00 8.68
CA VAL A 26 -0.85 11.43 7.70
C VAL A 26 -1.74 12.50 8.33
N ASP A 27 -1.84 13.65 7.68
CA ASP A 27 -2.78 14.70 8.03
C ASP A 27 -3.58 15.04 6.78
N CYS A 28 -4.80 14.53 6.70
CA CYS A 28 -5.68 14.78 5.56
C CYS A 28 -7.13 15.00 5.99
N VAL A 29 -7.80 15.86 5.28
CA VAL A 29 -9.23 16.12 5.41
C VAL A 29 -9.89 15.87 4.07
N TYR A 30 -10.93 15.05 4.05
CA TYR A 30 -11.71 14.82 2.85
C TYR A 30 -13.21 14.80 3.14
N LYS A 31 -13.97 15.17 2.14
CA LYS A 31 -15.42 15.16 2.19
C LYS A 31 -15.94 13.76 1.87
N ARG A 32 -16.68 13.16 2.81
CA ARG A 32 -17.39 11.91 2.55
C ARG A 32 -18.59 12.20 1.64
N LYS A 33 -18.60 11.65 0.45
CA LYS A 33 -19.75 11.68 -0.43
C LYS A 33 -20.73 10.57 -0.02
N PRO A 34 -22.00 10.87 0.29
CA PRO A 34 -22.99 9.83 0.47
C PRO A 34 -23.17 9.07 -0.85
N ALA A 35 -23.00 7.78 -0.81
CA ALA A 35 -23.32 6.91 -1.95
C ALA A 35 -24.71 6.33 -1.75
N PRO A 36 -25.72 6.66 -2.59
CA PRO A 36 -27.02 6.05 -2.51
C PRO A 36 -26.91 4.54 -2.80
N PHE A 37 -27.45 3.75 -1.91
CA PHE A 37 -27.45 2.30 -2.06
C PHE A 37 -28.71 1.86 -2.82
N HIS A 38 -28.56 1.49 -4.08
CA HIS A 38 -29.67 1.02 -4.90
C HIS A 38 -29.96 -0.46 -4.63
N LYS A 39 -31.15 -0.75 -4.16
CA LYS A 39 -31.64 -2.13 -3.96
C LYS A 39 -32.49 -2.58 -5.15
N PRO A 40 -32.47 -3.88 -5.53
CA PRO A 40 -31.64 -4.96 -4.99
C PRO A 40 -30.19 -4.89 -5.47
N VAL A 41 -29.25 -5.26 -4.58
CA VAL A 41 -27.85 -5.45 -4.95
C VAL A 41 -27.73 -6.72 -5.78
N ARG A 42 -27.29 -6.60 -7.03
CA ARG A 42 -27.14 -7.75 -7.94
C ARG A 42 -25.70 -8.26 -7.99
N TYR A 43 -24.73 -7.37 -7.78
CA TYR A 43 -23.30 -7.69 -7.85
C TYR A 43 -22.56 -6.95 -6.75
N VAL A 44 -21.55 -7.59 -6.19
CA VAL A 44 -20.57 -7.00 -5.27
C VAL A 44 -19.20 -7.18 -5.88
N ARG A 45 -18.48 -6.07 -6.10
CA ARG A 45 -17.06 -6.10 -6.43
C ARG A 45 -16.30 -5.78 -5.16
N MET A 46 -15.41 -6.66 -4.76
CA MET A 46 -14.61 -6.54 -3.55
C MET A 46 -13.13 -6.63 -3.92
N ASP A 47 -12.33 -5.70 -3.41
CA ASP A 47 -10.89 -5.79 -3.48
C ASP A 47 -10.38 -6.89 -2.54
N LEU A 48 -9.35 -7.62 -2.93
CA LEU A 48 -8.84 -8.75 -2.17
C LEU A 48 -7.63 -8.37 -1.33
N ASP A 49 -6.58 -7.88 -2.01
CA ASP A 49 -5.28 -7.61 -1.39
C ASP A 49 -5.33 -6.37 -0.49
N GLY A 50 -4.91 -6.52 0.76
CA GLY A 50 -4.96 -5.44 1.75
C GLY A 50 -6.35 -5.06 2.24
N THR A 51 -7.42 -5.54 1.60
CA THR A 51 -8.82 -5.28 1.98
C THR A 51 -9.45 -6.48 2.65
N SER A 52 -9.49 -7.63 1.99
CA SER A 52 -10.08 -8.87 2.51
C SER A 52 -9.03 -9.83 3.05
N VAL A 53 -7.80 -9.74 2.55
CA VAL A 53 -6.66 -10.57 2.93
C VAL A 53 -5.47 -9.67 3.26
N LYS A 54 -4.80 -9.93 4.38
CA LYS A 54 -3.56 -9.25 4.76
C LYS A 54 -2.39 -9.82 3.96
N SER A 55 -2.27 -9.42 2.72
CA SER A 55 -1.25 -9.90 1.77
C SER A 55 -0.03 -8.98 1.65
N GLU A 56 -0.06 -7.77 2.22
CA GLU A 56 1.02 -6.78 2.07
C GLU A 56 2.37 -7.28 2.55
N GLU A 57 2.41 -7.94 3.72
CA GLU A 57 3.64 -8.51 4.27
C GLU A 57 4.25 -9.58 3.36
N PHE A 58 3.40 -10.36 2.69
CA PHE A 58 3.84 -11.34 1.71
C PHE A 58 4.51 -10.67 0.50
N TRP A 59 3.90 -9.62 -0.05
CA TRP A 59 4.46 -8.92 -1.20
C TRP A 59 5.75 -8.19 -0.85
N ILE A 60 5.82 -7.54 0.32
CA ILE A 60 7.03 -6.91 0.84
C ILE A 60 8.15 -7.95 0.98
N SER A 61 7.84 -9.12 1.56
CA SER A 61 8.79 -10.23 1.70
C SER A 61 9.32 -10.72 0.35
N ARG A 62 8.48 -10.80 -0.67
CA ARG A 62 8.92 -11.17 -2.03
C ARG A 62 9.87 -10.14 -2.64
N ILE A 63 9.59 -8.86 -2.49
CA ILE A 63 10.49 -7.78 -2.94
C ILE A 63 11.84 -7.87 -2.22
N GLU A 64 11.82 -8.06 -0.89
CA GLU A 64 13.02 -8.24 -0.09
C GLU A 64 13.83 -9.45 -0.57
N LYS A 65 13.18 -10.59 -0.77
CA LYS A 65 13.81 -11.83 -1.26
C LYS A 65 14.44 -11.64 -2.64
N THR A 66 13.71 -11.02 -3.57
CA THR A 66 14.23 -10.72 -4.90
C THR A 66 15.51 -9.89 -4.81
N ARG A 67 15.48 -8.86 -3.99
CA ARG A 67 16.65 -8.00 -3.80
C ARG A 67 17.83 -8.76 -3.18
N GLN A 68 17.61 -9.63 -2.21
CA GLN A 68 18.66 -10.48 -1.64
C GLN A 68 19.34 -11.30 -2.73
N VAL A 69 18.55 -11.88 -3.64
CA VAL A 69 19.07 -12.71 -4.74
C VAL A 69 19.86 -11.86 -5.74
N VAL A 70 19.30 -10.76 -6.24
CA VAL A 70 19.95 -9.96 -7.28
C VAL A 70 21.18 -9.19 -6.79
N SER A 71 21.25 -8.87 -5.50
CA SER A 71 22.41 -8.21 -4.88
C SER A 71 23.41 -9.19 -4.28
N GLN A 72 23.10 -10.49 -4.28
CA GLN A 72 23.89 -11.54 -3.61
C GLN A 72 24.13 -11.23 -2.12
N ASN A 73 23.18 -10.54 -1.48
CA ASN A 73 23.24 -10.15 -0.08
C ASN A 73 22.05 -10.72 0.70
N SER A 74 22.22 -11.89 1.27
CA SER A 74 21.19 -12.58 2.05
C SER A 74 20.82 -11.89 3.37
N SER A 75 21.67 -11.00 3.86
CA SER A 75 21.44 -10.26 5.11
C SER A 75 20.58 -9.01 4.91
N PHE A 76 20.28 -8.65 3.65
CA PHE A 76 19.48 -7.47 3.38
C PHE A 76 18.09 -7.58 3.98
N ARG A 77 17.63 -6.46 4.55
CA ARG A 77 16.24 -6.27 5.00
C ARG A 77 15.73 -4.91 4.55
N LEU A 78 14.47 -4.86 4.19
CA LEU A 78 13.75 -3.61 4.00
C LEU A 78 13.53 -2.94 5.36
N THR A 79 13.64 -1.63 5.38
CA THR A 79 13.37 -0.84 6.57
C THR A 79 11.92 -0.34 6.56
N LYS A 80 11.42 0.13 7.70
CA LYS A 80 10.08 0.73 7.77
C LYS A 80 9.91 1.93 6.84
N ASP A 81 10.99 2.65 6.56
CA ASP A 81 10.99 3.79 5.64
C ASP A 81 10.85 3.37 4.17
N ASP A 82 11.09 2.11 3.85
CA ASP A 82 10.88 1.56 2.50
C ASP A 82 9.43 1.18 2.24
N PHE A 83 8.68 0.81 3.26
CA PHE A 83 7.34 0.24 3.12
C PHE A 83 6.38 1.12 2.30
N PRO A 84 6.34 2.46 2.44
CA PRO A 84 5.48 3.29 1.59
C PRO A 84 5.81 3.22 0.09
N PHE A 85 7.03 2.80 -0.26
CA PHE A 85 7.51 2.71 -1.65
C PHE A 85 7.52 1.29 -2.20
N VAL A 86 7.20 0.30 -1.37
CA VAL A 86 7.09 -1.12 -1.77
C VAL A 86 5.69 -1.66 -1.53
N SER A 87 4.72 -0.78 -1.36
CA SER A 87 3.31 -1.05 -1.23
C SER A 87 2.50 -0.05 -2.05
N GLY A 88 1.43 -0.48 -2.67
CA GLY A 88 0.51 0.40 -3.41
C GLY A 88 0.94 0.81 -4.83
N PHE A 89 2.07 0.31 -5.34
CA PHE A 89 2.57 0.52 -6.69
C PHE A 89 2.70 -0.80 -7.46
N THR A 90 3.14 -0.74 -8.70
CA THR A 90 3.44 -1.96 -9.46
C THR A 90 4.73 -2.63 -8.96
N THR A 91 4.85 -3.95 -9.15
CA THR A 91 6.07 -4.69 -8.80
C THR A 91 7.31 -4.10 -9.44
N GLN A 92 7.20 -3.64 -10.69
CA GLN A 92 8.29 -3.00 -11.42
C GLN A 92 8.74 -1.70 -10.75
N GLU A 93 7.82 -0.88 -10.28
CA GLU A 93 8.12 0.36 -9.57
C GLU A 93 8.76 0.08 -8.20
N HIS A 94 8.26 -0.91 -7.47
CA HIS A 94 8.86 -1.35 -6.20
C HIS A 94 10.31 -1.81 -6.38
N LEU A 95 10.57 -2.65 -7.38
CA LEU A 95 11.92 -3.12 -7.69
C LEU A 95 12.82 -1.96 -8.15
N SER A 96 12.31 -1.07 -9.01
CA SER A 96 13.04 0.12 -9.45
C SER A 96 13.46 1.01 -8.28
N TYR A 97 12.55 1.28 -7.35
CA TYR A 97 12.85 2.01 -6.13
C TYR A 97 13.99 1.35 -5.34
N CYS A 98 13.88 0.05 -5.08
CA CYS A 98 14.89 -0.68 -4.32
C CYS A 98 16.27 -0.69 -5.00
N LEU A 99 16.32 -0.92 -6.32
CA LEU A 99 17.56 -0.94 -7.08
C LEU A 99 18.25 0.43 -7.04
N ASN A 100 17.50 1.50 -7.23
CA ASN A 100 18.00 2.87 -7.22
C ASN A 100 18.47 3.30 -5.82
N LYS A 101 17.64 3.14 -4.80
CA LYS A 101 17.95 3.53 -3.42
C LYS A 101 19.23 2.85 -2.91
N TYR A 102 19.36 1.57 -3.18
CA TYR A 102 20.47 0.76 -2.68
C TYR A 102 21.62 0.59 -3.68
N LYS A 103 21.58 1.33 -4.81
CA LYS A 103 22.61 1.37 -5.85
C LYS A 103 23.02 -0.02 -6.34
N ILE A 104 22.04 -0.89 -6.60
CA ILE A 104 22.29 -2.24 -7.09
C ILE A 104 22.43 -2.18 -8.61
N PRO A 105 23.56 -2.60 -9.19
CA PRO A 105 23.85 -2.48 -10.62
C PRO A 105 23.18 -3.60 -11.44
N VAL A 106 21.87 -3.76 -11.27
CA VAL A 106 21.04 -4.76 -11.99
C VAL A 106 19.89 -4.04 -12.65
N SER A 107 19.54 -4.42 -13.87
CA SER A 107 18.38 -3.86 -14.57
C SER A 107 17.07 -4.29 -13.90
N VAL A 108 16.05 -3.43 -13.99
CA VAL A 108 14.72 -3.72 -13.45
C VAL A 108 14.11 -4.97 -14.09
N ASN A 109 14.35 -5.18 -15.40
CA ASN A 109 13.85 -6.36 -16.11
C ASN A 109 14.43 -7.64 -15.53
N ARG A 110 15.74 -7.68 -15.27
CA ARG A 110 16.37 -8.84 -14.64
C ARG A 110 15.90 -9.09 -13.23
N ALA A 111 15.67 -8.03 -12.45
CA ALA A 111 15.08 -8.15 -11.13
C ALA A 111 13.64 -8.68 -11.19
N LEU A 112 12.87 -8.25 -12.18
CA LEU A 112 11.50 -8.71 -12.40
C LEU A 112 11.44 -10.19 -12.82
N GLU A 113 12.35 -10.65 -13.66
CA GLU A 113 12.52 -12.08 -14.00
C GLU A 113 12.75 -12.89 -12.71
N LYS A 114 13.70 -12.47 -11.89
CA LYS A 114 13.98 -13.14 -10.60
C LYS A 114 12.80 -13.11 -9.63
N TYR A 115 12.05 -12.03 -9.62
CA TYR A 115 10.82 -11.94 -8.82
C TYR A 115 9.78 -12.98 -9.25
N HIS A 116 9.66 -13.27 -10.53
CA HIS A 116 8.72 -14.28 -11.04
C HIS A 116 9.20 -15.72 -10.84
N GLU A 117 10.51 -15.94 -10.70
CA GLU A 117 11.10 -17.26 -10.41
C GLU A 117 10.96 -17.67 -8.93
N LEU A 118 10.72 -16.74 -8.01
CA LEU A 118 10.58 -16.96 -6.57
C LEU A 118 9.14 -17.25 -6.15
#